data_e0b4c356b7564756190eda5730a5bb82
#
_entry.id   e0b4c356b7564756190eda5730a5bb82
#
_cell.length_a   1.000
_cell.length_b   1.000
_cell.length_c   1.000
_cell.angle_alpha   90.00
_cell.angle_beta   90.00
_cell.angle_gamma   90.00
#
_symmetry.space_group_name_H-M   'P 1'
#
loop_
_entity.id
_entity.type
_entity.pdbx_description
1 polymer ?
#
loop_
_entity_poly.entity_id
_entity_poly.type
_entity_poly.pdbx_seq_one_letter_code
_entity_poly.pdbx_strand_id
1 'polypeptide(L)'
;MQKRHTDRESYFDEQSQTSKNYYIPYIKEVIGHIPDKVLEVGCGEGGNLLPFAKAGCRVMGVDIDAMRIEQARTFFTQRHQQGQFISTDIFQLEDKATNFPLILLHDVIEHIRDKERFLSGLQKHLSADGAVFVGFPAWQMPFGGHQQIAHSHIVSHFPFLHLLPRTLYRWILRLCGEQERVITELLDIKSTGCTIELFNRIARQANYQIIDRRLYLINPHYKIKFGLSPRRLNGVIAAIPY
;
A
#
# COMPACT_ATOMS: atom_id res chain seq x y z
N MET A 1 -9.70 -17.62 5.65
CA MET A 1 -9.83 -16.16 5.33
C MET A 1 -9.47 -15.37 6.58
N GLN A 2 -8.59 -14.39 6.49
CA GLN A 2 -8.19 -13.59 7.66
C GLN A 2 -9.35 -12.66 8.06
N LYS A 3 -9.56 -12.44 9.39
CA LYS A 3 -10.64 -11.59 9.93
C LYS A 3 -10.76 -10.22 9.26
N ARG A 4 -9.63 -9.61 8.87
CA ARG A 4 -9.58 -8.29 8.21
C ARG A 4 -10.35 -8.19 6.88
N HIS A 5 -10.59 -9.31 6.20
CA HIS A 5 -11.38 -9.32 4.97
C HIS A 5 -12.87 -9.31 5.24
N THR A 6 -13.27 -9.64 6.47
CA THR A 6 -14.68 -9.66 6.93
C THR A 6 -14.96 -8.53 7.92
N ASP A 7 -13.98 -8.12 8.72
CA ASP A 7 -14.06 -7.04 9.70
C ASP A 7 -13.27 -5.82 9.19
N ARG A 8 -13.95 -4.99 8.42
CA ARG A 8 -13.36 -3.81 7.77
C ARG A 8 -13.02 -2.70 8.76
N GLU A 9 -13.76 -2.61 9.87
CA GLU A 9 -13.48 -1.63 10.91
C GLU A 9 -12.20 -1.97 11.68
N SER A 10 -12.01 -3.24 12.05
CA SER A 10 -10.73 -3.69 12.62
C SER A 10 -9.56 -3.40 11.68
N TYR A 11 -9.71 -3.61 10.37
CA TYR A 11 -8.65 -3.32 9.41
C TYR A 11 -8.35 -1.82 9.31
N PHE A 12 -9.37 -0.99 9.30
CA PHE A 12 -9.23 0.48 9.37
C PHE A 12 -8.43 0.92 10.61
N ASP A 13 -8.74 0.36 11.79
CA ASP A 13 -8.03 0.68 13.03
C ASP A 13 -6.58 0.17 13.03
N GLU A 14 -6.31 -1.02 12.46
CA GLU A 14 -4.95 -1.54 12.25
C GLU A 14 -4.12 -0.59 11.37
N GLN A 15 -4.68 -0.13 10.24
CA GLN A 15 -4.02 0.84 9.37
C GLN A 15 -3.77 2.16 10.09
N SER A 16 -4.75 2.67 10.83
CA SER A 16 -4.63 3.91 11.59
C SER A 16 -3.52 3.83 12.63
N GLN A 17 -3.44 2.73 13.38
CA GLN A 17 -2.36 2.52 14.35
C GLN A 17 -0.99 2.41 13.67
N THR A 18 -0.90 1.71 12.53
CA THR A 18 0.35 1.60 11.78
C THR A 18 0.81 2.97 11.26
N SER A 19 -0.09 3.73 10.67
CA SER A 19 0.19 5.08 10.17
C SER A 19 0.64 6.01 11.29
N LYS A 20 -0.07 6.03 12.43
CA LYS A 20 0.28 6.83 13.61
C LYS A 20 1.67 6.50 14.16
N ASN A 21 1.99 5.20 14.28
CA ASN A 21 3.18 4.75 14.99
C ASN A 21 4.42 4.67 14.11
N TYR A 22 4.25 4.58 12.76
CA TYR A 22 5.36 4.36 11.86
C TYR A 22 5.41 5.32 10.68
N TYR A 23 4.28 5.61 9.99
CA TYR A 23 4.33 6.43 8.78
C TYR A 23 4.50 7.91 9.11
N ILE A 24 3.72 8.45 10.03
CA ILE A 24 3.84 9.85 10.46
C ILE A 24 5.23 10.13 11.05
N PRO A 25 5.77 9.33 12.00
CA PRO A 25 7.12 9.55 12.51
C PRO A 25 8.19 9.47 11.42
N TYR A 26 8.08 8.51 10.50
CA TYR A 26 9.00 8.38 9.38
C TYR A 26 8.95 9.59 8.45
N ILE A 27 7.76 10.00 8.05
CA ILE A 27 7.56 11.17 7.18
C ILE A 27 8.14 12.42 7.85
N LYS A 28 7.81 12.64 9.13
CA LYS A 28 8.35 13.78 9.90
C LYS A 28 9.87 13.76 10.00
N GLU A 29 10.48 12.57 10.15
CA GLU A 29 11.95 12.42 10.20
C GLU A 29 12.58 12.80 8.85
N VAL A 30 11.98 12.38 7.72
CA VAL A 30 12.58 12.54 6.40
C VAL A 30 12.35 13.95 5.82
N ILE A 31 11.14 14.52 5.98
CA ILE A 31 10.81 15.84 5.41
C ILE A 31 10.76 16.96 6.45
N GLY A 32 11.03 16.66 7.73
CA GLY A 32 11.19 17.64 8.81
C GLY A 32 9.90 18.10 9.50
N HIS A 33 8.74 17.83 8.92
CA HIS A 33 7.43 18.27 9.45
C HIS A 33 6.30 17.32 9.05
N ILE A 34 5.11 17.54 9.58
CA ILE A 34 3.88 16.91 9.10
C ILE A 34 3.22 17.90 8.15
N PRO A 35 2.93 17.53 6.88
CA PRO A 35 2.28 18.42 5.92
C PRO A 35 0.85 18.77 6.32
N ASP A 36 0.39 19.96 5.97
CA ASP A 36 -0.96 20.44 6.27
C ASP A 36 -2.06 19.79 5.39
N LYS A 37 -1.65 19.17 4.25
CA LYS A 37 -2.55 18.56 3.28
C LYS A 37 -1.98 17.25 2.78
N VAL A 38 -2.79 16.20 2.79
CA VAL A 38 -2.37 14.83 2.44
C VAL A 38 -3.39 14.21 1.49
N LEU A 39 -2.91 13.65 0.39
CA LEU A 39 -3.68 12.79 -0.51
C LEU A 39 -3.25 11.33 -0.32
N GLU A 40 -4.19 10.41 -0.20
CA GLU A 40 -3.91 8.98 -0.33
C GLU A 40 -4.61 8.42 -1.57
N VAL A 41 -3.84 7.79 -2.45
CA VAL A 41 -4.34 7.11 -3.64
C VAL A 41 -4.40 5.61 -3.35
N GLY A 42 -5.57 5.01 -3.61
CA GLY A 42 -5.87 3.66 -3.16
C GLY A 42 -6.14 3.62 -1.65
N CYS A 43 -6.87 4.61 -1.13
CA CYS A 43 -7.05 4.81 0.31
C CYS A 43 -7.90 3.73 0.99
N GLY A 44 -8.63 2.93 0.22
CA GLY A 44 -9.58 1.98 0.78
C GLY A 44 -10.54 2.67 1.75
N GLU A 45 -10.62 2.17 2.97
CA GLU A 45 -11.45 2.70 4.05
C GLU A 45 -10.85 3.95 4.74
N GLY A 46 -9.68 4.43 4.32
CA GLY A 46 -9.06 5.66 4.81
C GLY A 46 -8.33 5.53 6.15
N GLY A 47 -8.03 4.31 6.60
CA GLY A 47 -7.40 4.10 7.91
C GLY A 47 -6.06 4.82 8.07
N ASN A 48 -5.22 4.84 7.03
CA ASN A 48 -3.94 5.55 7.07
C ASN A 48 -4.09 7.07 7.20
N LEU A 49 -5.18 7.65 6.68
CA LEU A 49 -5.43 9.10 6.74
C LEU A 49 -5.95 9.58 8.10
N LEU A 50 -6.58 8.70 8.89
CA LEU A 50 -7.17 9.10 10.17
C LEU A 50 -6.20 9.81 11.12
N PRO A 51 -4.96 9.31 11.36
CA PRO A 51 -4.04 10.00 12.26
C PRO A 51 -3.52 11.33 11.71
N PHE A 52 -3.47 11.52 10.39
CA PHE A 52 -3.18 12.81 9.78
C PHE A 52 -4.33 13.82 10.03
N ALA A 53 -5.59 13.39 9.86
CA ALA A 53 -6.75 14.22 10.17
C ALA A 53 -6.75 14.62 11.65
N LYS A 54 -6.47 13.67 12.57
CA LYS A 54 -6.33 13.95 14.02
C LYS A 54 -5.17 14.90 14.34
N ALA A 55 -4.16 14.98 13.51
CA ALA A 55 -3.05 15.93 13.63
C ALA A 55 -3.37 17.31 13.01
N GLY A 56 -4.59 17.52 12.51
CA GLY A 56 -5.05 18.77 11.92
C GLY A 56 -4.79 18.92 10.42
N CYS A 57 -4.33 17.87 9.74
CA CYS A 57 -4.13 17.90 8.30
C CYS A 57 -5.46 17.84 7.53
N ARG A 58 -5.55 18.54 6.42
CA ARG A 58 -6.62 18.35 5.44
C ARG A 58 -6.34 17.07 4.66
N VAL A 59 -7.22 16.09 4.74
CA VAL A 59 -7.01 14.78 4.11
C VAL A 59 -7.98 14.54 2.97
N MET A 60 -7.45 13.95 1.90
CA MET A 60 -8.24 13.47 0.75
C MET A 60 -7.86 12.01 0.48
N GLY A 61 -8.86 11.14 0.34
CA GLY A 61 -8.70 9.76 -0.07
C GLY A 61 -9.35 9.52 -1.43
N VAL A 62 -8.67 8.80 -2.31
CA VAL A 62 -9.18 8.38 -3.62
C VAL A 62 -9.04 6.87 -3.74
N ASP A 63 -10.11 6.20 -4.14
CA ASP A 63 -10.13 4.77 -4.42
C ASP A 63 -11.11 4.48 -5.55
N ILE A 64 -10.89 3.42 -6.31
CA ILE A 64 -11.80 2.96 -7.37
C ILE A 64 -13.02 2.23 -6.79
N ASP A 65 -12.92 1.69 -5.57
CA ASP A 65 -13.97 0.94 -4.91
C ASP A 65 -14.92 1.89 -4.15
N ALA A 66 -16.10 2.12 -4.75
CA ALA A 66 -17.13 2.99 -4.16
C ALA A 66 -17.59 2.52 -2.78
N MET A 67 -17.62 1.21 -2.53
CA MET A 67 -18.06 0.66 -1.24
C MET A 67 -17.07 0.99 -0.13
N ARG A 68 -15.75 0.90 -0.42
CA ARG A 68 -14.70 1.30 0.52
C ARG A 68 -14.73 2.80 0.81
N ILE A 69 -15.00 3.61 -0.20
CA ILE A 69 -15.15 5.07 -0.03
C ILE A 69 -16.34 5.41 0.89
N GLU A 70 -17.48 4.74 0.78
CA GLU A 70 -18.59 4.94 1.70
C GLU A 70 -18.26 4.49 3.13
N GLN A 71 -17.50 3.41 3.28
CA GLN A 71 -16.98 2.98 4.58
C GLN A 71 -16.01 4.02 5.17
N ALA A 72 -15.12 4.60 4.35
CA ALA A 72 -14.22 5.66 4.78
C ALA A 72 -14.96 6.87 5.34
N ARG A 73 -16.01 7.33 4.66
CA ARG A 73 -16.89 8.42 5.12
C ARG A 73 -17.55 8.08 6.45
N THR A 74 -18.08 6.87 6.55
CA THR A 74 -18.73 6.36 7.76
C THR A 74 -17.76 6.32 8.95
N PHE A 75 -16.58 5.72 8.75
CA PHE A 75 -15.58 5.58 9.82
C PHE A 75 -15.01 6.92 10.27
N PHE A 76 -14.80 7.87 9.35
CA PHE A 76 -14.37 9.22 9.71
C PHE A 76 -15.43 9.95 10.51
N THR A 77 -16.71 9.87 10.13
CA THR A 77 -17.84 10.46 10.87
C THR A 77 -17.94 9.87 12.28
N GLN A 78 -17.86 8.56 12.44
CA GLN A 78 -17.89 7.87 13.74
C GLN A 78 -16.74 8.30 14.66
N ARG A 79 -15.60 8.69 14.09
CA ARG A 79 -14.42 9.15 14.84
C ARG A 79 -14.32 10.68 14.95
N HIS A 80 -15.43 11.39 14.62
CA HIS A 80 -15.53 12.86 14.66
C HIS A 80 -14.41 13.56 13.90
N GLN A 81 -14.00 13.00 12.76
CA GLN A 81 -12.98 13.58 11.87
C GLN A 81 -13.58 13.93 10.51
N GLN A 82 -12.95 14.89 9.85
CA GLN A 82 -13.32 15.31 8.50
C GLN A 82 -12.27 14.82 7.49
N GLY A 83 -12.73 14.43 6.31
CA GLY A 83 -11.91 14.04 5.17
C GLY A 83 -12.74 14.09 3.89
N GLN A 84 -12.08 14.31 2.76
CA GLN A 84 -12.71 14.19 1.45
C GLN A 84 -12.43 12.80 0.90
N PHE A 85 -13.47 12.06 0.50
CA PHE A 85 -13.32 10.72 -0.05
C PHE A 85 -14.05 10.64 -1.39
N ILE A 86 -13.32 10.26 -2.46
CA ILE A 86 -13.82 10.27 -3.83
C ILE A 86 -13.60 8.89 -4.45
N SER A 87 -14.69 8.29 -4.94
CA SER A 87 -14.61 7.07 -5.72
C SER A 87 -14.34 7.40 -7.17
N THR A 88 -13.09 7.26 -7.59
CA THR A 88 -12.66 7.52 -8.98
C THR A 88 -11.30 6.89 -9.26
N ASP A 89 -10.96 6.74 -10.54
CA ASP A 89 -9.58 6.52 -10.97
C ASP A 89 -8.80 7.83 -10.79
N ILE A 90 -7.57 7.74 -10.25
CA ILE A 90 -6.70 8.92 -10.04
C ILE A 90 -6.47 9.71 -11.33
N PHE A 91 -6.47 9.05 -12.49
CA PHE A 91 -6.32 9.72 -13.79
C PHE A 91 -7.54 10.55 -14.20
N GLN A 92 -8.70 10.30 -13.57
CA GLN A 92 -9.96 11.02 -13.80
C GLN A 92 -10.24 12.05 -12.70
N LEU A 93 -9.35 12.12 -11.69
CA LEU A 93 -9.49 13.10 -10.63
C LEU A 93 -9.30 14.50 -11.21
N GLU A 94 -10.30 15.37 -10.98
CA GLU A 94 -10.32 16.73 -11.50
C GLU A 94 -9.11 17.57 -11.03
N ASP A 95 -8.77 18.61 -11.79
CA ASP A 95 -7.66 19.54 -11.50
C ASP A 95 -7.80 20.28 -10.16
N LYS A 96 -8.95 20.20 -9.49
CA LYS A 96 -9.14 20.74 -8.12
C LYS A 96 -8.35 20.00 -7.04
N ALA A 97 -7.90 18.78 -7.32
CA ALA A 97 -7.09 17.96 -6.42
C ALA A 97 -5.60 18.11 -6.74
N THR A 98 -5.08 19.32 -6.67
CA THR A 98 -3.66 19.65 -6.93
C THR A 98 -2.98 20.22 -5.70
N ASN A 99 -1.66 20.38 -5.78
CA ASN A 99 -0.82 20.99 -4.74
C ASN A 99 -0.90 20.24 -3.40
N PHE A 100 -0.73 18.93 -3.43
CA PHE A 100 -0.53 18.14 -2.22
C PHE A 100 0.95 18.09 -1.85
N PRO A 101 1.35 18.58 -0.67
CA PRO A 101 2.73 18.46 -0.22
C PRO A 101 3.09 17.00 0.15
N LEU A 102 2.08 16.14 0.34
CA LEU A 102 2.29 14.71 0.56
C LEU A 102 1.23 13.88 -0.16
N ILE A 103 1.69 12.89 -0.92
CA ILE A 103 0.86 11.82 -1.47
C ILE A 103 1.27 10.51 -0.82
N LEU A 104 0.31 9.74 -0.32
CA LEU A 104 0.51 8.39 0.22
C LEU A 104 0.09 7.35 -0.82
N LEU A 105 0.92 6.33 -0.98
CA LEU A 105 0.65 5.10 -1.73
C LEU A 105 0.98 3.93 -0.80
N HIS A 106 -0.02 3.22 -0.31
CA HIS A 106 0.19 2.06 0.54
C HIS A 106 -0.54 0.84 -0.01
N ASP A 107 0.22 -0.22 -0.32
CA ASP A 107 -0.28 -1.45 -0.95
C ASP A 107 -1.04 -1.18 -2.26
N VAL A 108 -0.50 -0.31 -3.13
CA VAL A 108 -1.11 0.09 -4.41
C VAL A 108 -0.22 -0.27 -5.59
N ILE A 109 1.05 0.11 -5.56
CA ILE A 109 1.95 0.04 -6.73
C ILE A 109 2.11 -1.39 -7.28
N GLU A 110 2.03 -2.40 -6.45
CA GLU A 110 2.11 -3.81 -6.82
C GLU A 110 0.89 -4.30 -7.63
N HIS A 111 -0.22 -3.56 -7.60
CA HIS A 111 -1.43 -3.86 -8.36
C HIS A 111 -1.51 -3.10 -9.70
N ILE A 112 -0.69 -2.08 -9.89
CA ILE A 112 -0.69 -1.25 -11.08
C ILE A 112 0.07 -1.94 -12.21
N ARG A 113 -0.54 -2.06 -13.39
CA ARG A 113 0.12 -2.65 -14.58
C ARG A 113 1.14 -1.69 -15.18
N ASP A 114 0.73 -0.48 -15.50
CA ASP A 114 1.58 0.58 -16.06
C ASP A 114 2.03 1.52 -14.92
N LYS A 115 3.04 1.07 -14.18
CA LYS A 115 3.56 1.75 -13.00
C LYS A 115 4.24 3.08 -13.34
N GLU A 116 4.89 3.16 -14.50
CA GLU A 116 5.58 4.37 -14.95
C GLU A 116 4.58 5.48 -15.25
N ARG A 117 3.56 5.17 -16.06
CA ARG A 117 2.47 6.10 -16.35
C ARG A 117 1.75 6.53 -15.06
N PHE A 118 1.53 5.59 -14.14
CA PHE A 118 0.88 5.88 -12.86
C PHE A 118 1.69 6.88 -12.03
N LEU A 119 2.99 6.64 -11.80
CA LEU A 119 3.84 7.55 -11.05
C LEU A 119 3.97 8.92 -11.74
N SER A 120 4.15 8.94 -13.06
CA SER A 120 4.20 10.18 -13.82
C SER A 120 2.89 10.98 -13.70
N GLY A 121 1.75 10.28 -13.70
CA GLY A 121 0.43 10.89 -13.55
C GLY A 121 0.20 11.55 -12.18
N LEU A 122 0.85 11.05 -11.13
CA LEU A 122 0.73 11.63 -9.78
C LEU A 122 1.35 13.03 -9.67
N GLN A 123 2.32 13.37 -10.53
CA GLN A 123 3.03 14.66 -10.47
C GLN A 123 2.06 15.85 -10.61
N LYS A 124 0.98 15.72 -11.37
CA LYS A 124 -0.02 16.77 -11.52
C LYS A 124 -0.76 17.11 -10.20
N HIS A 125 -0.77 16.19 -9.25
CA HIS A 125 -1.39 16.35 -7.94
C HIS A 125 -0.41 16.81 -6.87
N LEU A 126 0.89 16.64 -7.10
CA LEU A 126 1.96 16.96 -6.17
C LEU A 126 2.28 18.45 -6.22
N SER A 127 2.60 19.06 -5.08
CA SER A 127 3.18 20.41 -5.04
C SER A 127 4.64 20.38 -5.52
N ALA A 128 5.20 21.55 -5.87
CA ALA A 128 6.56 21.65 -6.42
C ALA A 128 7.63 20.98 -5.52
N ASP A 129 7.52 21.17 -4.20
CA ASP A 129 8.41 20.57 -3.20
C ASP A 129 7.75 19.37 -2.47
N GLY A 130 6.73 18.79 -3.08
CA GLY A 130 5.97 17.70 -2.48
C GLY A 130 6.70 16.36 -2.49
N ALA A 131 6.32 15.50 -1.57
CA ALA A 131 6.86 14.15 -1.45
C ALA A 131 5.79 13.07 -1.69
N VAL A 132 6.21 11.92 -2.20
CA VAL A 132 5.38 10.72 -2.30
C VAL A 132 5.93 9.67 -1.33
N PHE A 133 5.12 9.29 -0.36
CA PHE A 133 5.40 8.14 0.51
C PHE A 133 4.86 6.88 -0.15
N VAL A 134 5.73 5.87 -0.35
CA VAL A 134 5.34 4.61 -0.97
C VAL A 134 5.67 3.45 -0.05
N GLY A 135 4.66 2.73 0.40
CA GLY A 135 4.79 1.49 1.14
C GLY A 135 4.19 0.33 0.35
N PHE A 136 4.95 -0.72 0.09
CA PHE A 136 4.46 -1.90 -0.62
C PHE A 136 5.22 -3.17 -0.22
N PRO A 137 4.59 -4.36 -0.31
CA PRO A 137 5.28 -5.63 -0.17
C PRO A 137 6.10 -5.88 -1.43
N ALA A 138 7.43 -5.82 -1.30
CA ALA A 138 8.30 -6.11 -2.42
C ALA A 138 8.07 -7.54 -2.93
N TRP A 139 8.10 -7.74 -4.26
CA TRP A 139 7.88 -9.04 -4.89
C TRP A 139 8.80 -10.15 -4.34
N GLN A 140 10.02 -9.78 -3.92
CA GLN A 140 11.02 -10.68 -3.36
C GLN A 140 10.73 -11.11 -1.92
N MET A 141 9.76 -10.51 -1.23
CA MET A 141 9.41 -10.89 0.15
C MET A 141 8.76 -12.28 0.21
N PRO A 142 8.88 -13.00 1.35
CA PRO A 142 8.28 -14.33 1.51
C PRO A 142 6.80 -14.42 1.09
N PHE A 143 6.05 -13.35 1.26
CA PHE A 143 4.63 -13.25 0.93
C PHE A 143 4.32 -12.08 -0.02
N GLY A 144 5.28 -11.66 -0.84
CA GLY A 144 5.13 -10.58 -1.81
C GLY A 144 4.07 -10.82 -2.89
N GLY A 145 3.68 -12.07 -3.11
CA GLY A 145 2.59 -12.44 -4.02
C GLY A 145 1.20 -12.51 -3.38
N HIS A 146 1.02 -11.99 -2.17
CA HIS A 146 -0.26 -11.95 -1.42
C HIS A 146 -0.94 -13.31 -1.21
N GLN A 147 -0.20 -14.43 -1.30
CA GLN A 147 -0.77 -15.78 -1.15
C GLN A 147 -1.47 -16.02 0.19
N GLN A 148 -1.34 -15.11 1.13
CA GLN A 148 -2.08 -15.12 2.40
C GLN A 148 -3.60 -14.95 2.23
N ILE A 149 -4.10 -14.53 1.05
CA ILE A 149 -5.54 -14.49 0.74
C ILE A 149 -6.12 -15.86 0.45
N ALA A 150 -5.26 -16.86 0.16
CA ALA A 150 -5.67 -18.23 -0.11
C ALA A 150 -6.41 -18.85 1.09
N HIS A 151 -7.38 -19.72 0.81
CA HIS A 151 -8.12 -20.46 1.82
C HIS A 151 -7.30 -21.65 2.36
N SER A 152 -6.52 -22.28 1.49
CA SER A 152 -5.62 -23.38 1.88
C SER A 152 -4.58 -22.92 2.88
N HIS A 153 -4.51 -23.62 4.02
CA HIS A 153 -3.50 -23.35 5.05
C HIS A 153 -2.08 -23.51 4.50
N ILE A 154 -1.85 -24.47 3.60
CA ILE A 154 -0.54 -24.71 2.97
C ILE A 154 -0.15 -23.48 2.13
N VAL A 155 -1.00 -23.06 1.20
CA VAL A 155 -0.70 -21.95 0.30
C VAL A 155 -0.52 -20.64 1.08
N SER A 156 -1.40 -20.36 2.05
CA SER A 156 -1.38 -19.11 2.80
C SER A 156 -0.18 -18.96 3.75
N HIS A 157 0.48 -20.06 4.13
CA HIS A 157 1.60 -20.05 5.07
C HIS A 157 2.96 -20.42 4.44
N PHE A 158 2.97 -20.97 3.23
CA PHE A 158 4.22 -21.36 2.58
C PHE A 158 4.86 -20.15 1.88
N PRO A 159 6.07 -19.72 2.31
CA PRO A 159 6.71 -18.54 1.73
C PRO A 159 7.20 -18.80 0.31
N PHE A 160 7.32 -17.73 -0.49
CA PHE A 160 7.92 -17.73 -1.82
C PHE A 160 7.21 -18.55 -2.91
N LEU A 161 6.01 -19.11 -2.66
CA LEU A 161 5.24 -19.85 -3.67
C LEU A 161 4.97 -19.03 -4.94
N HIS A 162 4.76 -17.73 -4.78
CA HIS A 162 4.52 -16.81 -5.89
C HIS A 162 5.70 -16.67 -6.85
N LEU A 163 6.93 -17.04 -6.44
CA LEU A 163 8.12 -17.00 -7.30
C LEU A 163 8.17 -18.16 -8.30
N LEU A 164 7.43 -19.23 -8.08
CA LEU A 164 7.36 -20.36 -9.00
C LEU A 164 6.86 -19.93 -10.38
N PRO A 165 7.24 -20.63 -11.48
CA PRO A 165 6.67 -20.41 -12.81
C PRO A 165 5.14 -20.40 -12.78
N ARG A 166 4.49 -19.54 -13.58
CA ARG A 166 3.04 -19.31 -13.55
C ARG A 166 2.22 -20.60 -13.67
N THR A 167 2.65 -21.52 -14.51
CA THR A 167 1.99 -22.82 -14.72
C THR A 167 2.05 -23.71 -13.49
N LEU A 168 3.24 -23.81 -12.87
CA LEU A 168 3.45 -24.61 -11.66
C LEU A 168 2.71 -24.01 -10.47
N TYR A 169 2.75 -22.67 -10.32
CA TYR A 169 2.03 -21.98 -9.27
C TYR A 169 0.51 -22.22 -9.39
N ARG A 170 -0.06 -22.05 -10.59
CA ARG A 170 -1.47 -22.36 -10.86
C ARG A 170 -1.84 -23.81 -10.53
N TRP A 171 -0.97 -24.75 -10.92
CA TRP A 171 -1.19 -26.18 -10.65
C TRP A 171 -1.22 -26.46 -9.14
N ILE A 172 -0.29 -25.90 -8.36
CA ILE A 172 -0.26 -26.05 -6.90
C ILE A 172 -1.53 -25.45 -6.27
N LEU A 173 -1.95 -24.26 -6.70
CA LEU A 173 -3.17 -23.63 -6.19
C LEU A 173 -4.39 -24.51 -6.41
N ARG A 174 -4.54 -25.11 -7.60
CA ARG A 174 -5.63 -26.05 -7.90
C ARG A 174 -5.53 -27.35 -7.08
N LEU A 175 -4.34 -27.91 -6.95
CA LEU A 175 -4.11 -29.10 -6.15
C LEU A 175 -4.46 -28.87 -4.67
N CYS A 176 -4.23 -27.69 -4.15
CA CYS A 176 -4.60 -27.28 -2.78
C CYS A 176 -6.08 -26.87 -2.65
N GLY A 177 -6.91 -27.05 -3.67
CA GLY A 177 -8.35 -26.81 -3.63
C GLY A 177 -8.77 -25.34 -3.64
N GLU A 178 -7.91 -24.43 -4.15
CA GLU A 178 -8.28 -23.02 -4.28
C GLU A 178 -9.36 -22.80 -5.34
N GLN A 179 -10.26 -21.87 -5.08
CA GLN A 179 -11.28 -21.44 -6.02
C GLN A 179 -10.66 -20.69 -7.20
N GLU A 180 -11.18 -20.85 -8.42
CA GLU A 180 -10.66 -20.16 -9.62
C GLU A 180 -10.64 -18.64 -9.48
N ARG A 181 -11.54 -18.03 -8.70
CA ARG A 181 -11.48 -16.59 -8.38
C ARG A 181 -10.19 -16.21 -7.66
N VAL A 182 -9.81 -16.97 -6.61
CA VAL A 182 -8.59 -16.73 -5.83
C VAL A 182 -7.35 -17.01 -6.70
N ILE A 183 -7.39 -18.07 -7.51
CA ILE A 183 -6.31 -18.40 -8.44
C ILE A 183 -6.09 -17.26 -9.44
N THR A 184 -7.17 -16.72 -10.01
CA THR A 184 -7.09 -15.59 -10.97
C THR A 184 -6.50 -14.36 -10.29
N GLU A 185 -6.98 -13.99 -9.11
CA GLU A 185 -6.48 -12.85 -8.33
C GLU A 185 -4.98 -12.99 -8.03
N LEU A 186 -4.53 -14.16 -7.53
CA LEU A 186 -3.12 -14.42 -7.24
C LEU A 186 -2.23 -14.39 -8.51
N LEU A 187 -2.75 -14.86 -9.65
CA LEU A 187 -2.03 -14.81 -10.91
C LEU A 187 -2.00 -13.40 -11.53
N ASP A 188 -3.00 -12.58 -11.27
CA ASP A 188 -3.01 -11.16 -11.66
C ASP A 188 -2.01 -10.36 -10.82
N ILE A 189 -1.97 -10.56 -9.51
CA ILE A 189 -0.95 -10.00 -8.63
C ILE A 189 0.46 -10.44 -9.08
N LYS A 190 0.61 -11.72 -9.47
CA LYS A 190 1.88 -12.21 -10.03
C LYS A 190 2.28 -11.46 -11.32
N SER A 191 1.34 -11.04 -12.14
CA SER A 191 1.62 -10.31 -13.38
C SER A 191 2.00 -8.85 -13.16
N THR A 192 1.63 -8.29 -12.01
CA THR A 192 1.84 -6.88 -11.65
C THR A 192 2.84 -6.67 -10.52
N GLY A 193 3.40 -7.75 -9.94
CA GLY A 193 4.32 -7.67 -8.82
C GLY A 193 5.42 -6.62 -9.00
N CYS A 194 5.81 -5.96 -7.92
CA CYS A 194 6.79 -4.89 -7.93
C CYS A 194 8.03 -5.29 -7.13
N THR A 195 9.18 -5.42 -7.80
CA THR A 195 10.46 -5.58 -7.12
C THR A 195 11.03 -4.23 -6.69
N ILE A 196 11.95 -4.23 -5.74
CA ILE A 196 12.63 -3.01 -5.28
C ILE A 196 13.37 -2.35 -6.46
N GLU A 197 14.04 -3.14 -7.29
CA GLU A 197 14.83 -2.67 -8.45
C GLU A 197 13.91 -2.08 -9.53
N LEU A 198 12.78 -2.77 -9.80
CA LEU A 198 11.77 -2.26 -10.72
C LEU A 198 11.23 -0.92 -10.22
N PHE A 199 10.85 -0.83 -8.96
CA PHE A 199 10.36 0.42 -8.36
C PHE A 199 11.39 1.55 -8.49
N ASN A 200 12.66 1.30 -8.12
CA ASN A 200 13.73 2.29 -8.23
C ASN A 200 13.93 2.79 -9.66
N ARG A 201 13.83 1.89 -10.65
CA ARG A 201 13.95 2.24 -12.06
C ARG A 201 12.80 3.12 -12.52
N ILE A 202 11.55 2.70 -12.28
CA ILE A 202 10.36 3.44 -12.73
C ILE A 202 10.21 4.78 -12.01
N ALA A 203 10.56 4.87 -10.73
CA ALA A 203 10.57 6.15 -10.02
C ALA A 203 11.51 7.15 -10.66
N ARG A 204 12.74 6.72 -11.04
CA ARG A 204 13.68 7.59 -11.77
C ARG A 204 13.17 7.96 -13.16
N GLN A 205 12.59 7.01 -13.91
CA GLN A 205 12.02 7.27 -15.24
C GLN A 205 10.86 8.27 -15.16
N ALA A 206 10.08 8.23 -14.08
CA ALA A 206 9.03 9.19 -13.76
C ALA A 206 9.57 10.49 -13.10
N ASN A 207 10.88 10.77 -13.16
CA ASN A 207 11.55 11.94 -12.62
C ASN A 207 11.39 12.15 -11.10
N TYR A 208 11.22 11.09 -10.33
CA TYR A 208 11.28 11.16 -8.87
C TYR A 208 12.69 10.94 -8.35
N GLN A 209 13.08 11.74 -7.34
CA GLN A 209 14.27 11.49 -6.54
C GLN A 209 13.88 10.69 -5.29
N ILE A 210 14.52 9.55 -5.07
CA ILE A 210 14.34 8.78 -3.82
C ILE A 210 15.20 9.42 -2.75
N ILE A 211 14.56 10.08 -1.78
CA ILE A 211 15.24 10.82 -0.71
C ILE A 211 15.55 9.94 0.51
N ASP A 212 14.76 8.93 0.78
CA ASP A 212 15.03 7.90 1.80
C ASP A 212 14.39 6.56 1.42
N ARG A 213 14.97 5.47 1.92
CA ARG A 213 14.47 4.12 1.70
C ARG A 213 14.69 3.24 2.91
N ARG A 214 13.61 2.62 3.41
CA ARG A 214 13.68 1.69 4.54
C ARG A 214 13.11 0.33 4.13
N LEU A 215 13.94 -0.68 4.20
CA LEU A 215 13.56 -2.06 3.93
C LEU A 215 13.30 -2.79 5.26
N TYR A 216 12.27 -3.63 5.28
CA TYR A 216 11.89 -4.39 6.45
C TYR A 216 11.81 -5.89 6.13
N LEU A 217 12.44 -6.71 6.97
CA LEU A 217 12.20 -8.15 6.99
C LEU A 217 10.84 -8.45 7.63
N ILE A 218 10.52 -7.75 8.72
CA ILE A 218 9.21 -7.75 9.36
C ILE A 218 8.69 -6.32 9.29
N ASN A 219 7.67 -6.08 8.46
CA ASN A 219 7.16 -4.74 8.24
C ASN A 219 6.39 -4.22 9.48
N PRO A 220 6.26 -2.89 9.63
CA PRO A 220 5.58 -2.27 10.77
C PRO A 220 4.15 -2.73 11.00
N HIS A 221 3.40 -3.00 9.93
CA HIS A 221 2.01 -3.46 10.01
C HIS A 221 1.89 -4.81 10.74
N TYR A 222 2.92 -5.67 10.65
CA TYR A 222 2.93 -6.96 11.34
C TYR A 222 3.03 -6.84 12.87
N LYS A 223 3.43 -5.68 13.41
CA LYS A 223 3.37 -5.41 14.85
C LYS A 223 1.93 -5.41 15.33
N ILE A 224 1.07 -4.70 14.63
CA ILE A 224 -0.35 -4.59 14.99
C ILE A 224 -1.07 -5.92 14.67
N LYS A 225 -0.79 -6.48 13.49
CA LYS A 225 -1.48 -7.66 12.98
C LYS A 225 -1.12 -8.97 13.70
N PHE A 226 0.15 -9.18 14.05
CA PHE A 226 0.68 -10.45 14.56
C PHE A 226 1.49 -10.31 15.85
N GLY A 227 1.61 -9.10 16.42
CA GLY A 227 2.48 -8.83 17.57
C GLY A 227 3.98 -8.88 17.27
N LEU A 228 4.38 -9.05 15.99
CA LEU A 228 5.78 -9.18 15.59
C LEU A 228 6.45 -7.82 15.53
N SER A 229 7.53 -7.64 16.30
CA SER A 229 8.28 -6.38 16.29
C SER A 229 8.92 -6.13 14.92
N PRO A 230 8.78 -4.92 14.35
CA PRO A 230 9.39 -4.57 13.08
C PRO A 230 10.90 -4.80 13.10
N ARG A 231 11.43 -5.40 12.05
CA ARG A 231 12.87 -5.60 11.86
C ARG A 231 13.29 -5.00 10.53
N ARG A 232 14.12 -3.97 10.60
CA ARG A 232 14.74 -3.37 9.41
C ARG A 232 15.81 -4.30 8.85
N LEU A 233 15.94 -4.32 7.52
CA LEU A 233 17.08 -4.87 6.83
C LEU A 233 18.14 -3.78 6.75
N ASN A 234 19.31 -4.01 7.37
CA ASN A 234 20.41 -3.07 7.41
C ASN A 234 21.66 -3.66 6.74
N GLY A 235 22.57 -2.80 6.28
CA GLY A 235 23.90 -3.18 5.79
C GLY A 235 23.88 -3.96 4.48
N VAL A 236 24.75 -4.96 4.36
CA VAL A 236 25.01 -5.72 3.14
C VAL A 236 23.74 -6.42 2.61
N ILE A 237 22.88 -6.94 3.49
CA ILE A 237 21.65 -7.64 3.11
C ILE A 237 20.67 -6.68 2.39
N ALA A 238 20.63 -5.42 2.78
CA ALA A 238 19.77 -4.42 2.12
C ALA A 238 20.32 -3.96 0.76
N ALA A 239 21.58 -4.26 0.47
CA ALA A 239 22.27 -3.88 -0.77
C ALA A 239 22.32 -5.02 -1.81
N ILE A 240 21.99 -6.26 -1.42
CA ILE A 240 21.98 -7.40 -2.35
C ILE A 240 20.83 -7.21 -3.34
N PRO A 241 21.10 -7.13 -4.67
CA PRO A 241 20.04 -7.19 -5.67
C PRO A 241 19.42 -8.59 -5.66
N TYR A 242 18.11 -8.67 -5.74
CA TYR A 242 17.36 -9.92 -5.78
C TYR A 242 16.91 -10.23 -7.20
#